data_19df09145f475101814bfaa43fee11c4
#
_entry.id   19df09145f475101814bfaa43fee11c4
#
_cell.length_a   1.000
_cell.length_b   1.000
_cell.length_c   1.000
_cell.angle_alpha   90.00
_cell.angle_beta   90.00
_cell.angle_gamma   90.00
#
_symmetry.space_group_name_H-M   'P 1'
#
loop_
_entity.id
_entity.type
_entity.pdbx_description
1 polymer ?
#
loop_
_entity_poly.entity_id
_entity_poly.type
_entity_poly.pdbx_seq_one_letter_code
_entity_poly.pdbx_strand_id
1 'polypeptide(L)'
;QIGGVINFENVDVDNKWKKITIGVSYNQSKNNFNEFSIFDVNNNNSIDSYFLNNAEGLRLDQISAFEGESITNAYVDIGNTYGYVHQQAFLGYESFIIDPLEFNDNNSSYISNVPSGTFNQSYRSISRGYNGKLSFNAGFQYRDNIYFGLNLNSHFVDYDNYTILNETNSNGESGQFRINEIYFENRLSTFGEGFSAQLGIITKLSDVIRFGFTYDSPTWYTISEETSQYLETSMIDEDDNISLLITNPNAINIYEDYTLKTPSKISASTAFVFKNFGLFSFDFSKRDYSSMQFKPQNDIHFSNLNQEISTRLKDVNTYRFGAEILADRLSLRGGYMIEDSPYNSSSVSEFDNIDDSVNGFSLG
;
A
#
# COMPACT_ATOMS: atom_id res chain seq x y z
N GLN A 1 -1.67 -17.92 -12.85
CA GLN A 1 -3.03 -18.39 -12.59
C GLN A 1 -3.12 -19.89 -12.80
N ILE A 2 -3.79 -20.60 -11.89
CA ILE A 2 -4.11 -22.03 -11.99
C ILE A 2 -5.57 -22.23 -11.58
N GLY A 3 -6.28 -23.18 -12.21
CA GLY A 3 -7.67 -23.44 -11.85
C GLY A 3 -8.26 -24.63 -12.61
N GLY A 4 -9.43 -25.04 -12.15
CA GLY A 4 -10.22 -26.13 -12.76
C GLY A 4 -11.69 -25.74 -12.87
N VAL A 5 -12.35 -26.25 -13.89
CA VAL A 5 -13.76 -25.98 -14.18
C VAL A 5 -14.45 -27.29 -14.52
N ILE A 6 -15.65 -27.45 -13.96
CA ILE A 6 -16.55 -28.58 -14.26
C ILE A 6 -17.84 -28.01 -14.81
N ASN A 7 -18.30 -28.58 -15.92
CA ASN A 7 -19.54 -28.20 -16.58
C ASN A 7 -20.57 -29.31 -16.45
N PHE A 8 -21.78 -28.93 -16.07
CA PHE A 8 -22.94 -29.79 -16.01
C PHE A 8 -23.97 -29.30 -17.04
N GLU A 9 -24.24 -30.09 -18.04
CA GLU A 9 -25.27 -29.79 -19.06
C GLU A 9 -26.55 -30.51 -18.71
N ASN A 10 -27.69 -29.82 -18.87
CA ASN A 10 -28.98 -30.43 -18.64
C ASN A 10 -29.37 -31.24 -19.87
N VAL A 11 -29.66 -32.53 -19.67
CA VAL A 11 -30.05 -33.47 -20.72
C VAL A 11 -31.51 -33.26 -21.16
N ASP A 12 -32.31 -32.66 -20.27
CA ASP A 12 -33.71 -32.33 -20.56
C ASP A 12 -33.78 -31.07 -21.46
N VAL A 13 -34.22 -31.28 -22.70
CA VAL A 13 -34.32 -30.22 -23.73
C VAL A 13 -35.36 -29.17 -23.37
N ASP A 14 -36.37 -29.50 -22.61
CA ASP A 14 -37.47 -28.60 -22.21
C ASP A 14 -37.09 -27.75 -20.98
N ASN A 15 -36.06 -28.13 -20.25
CA ASN A 15 -35.59 -27.37 -19.10
C ASN A 15 -34.96 -26.04 -19.55
N LYS A 16 -35.36 -24.96 -18.92
CA LYS A 16 -34.89 -23.60 -19.22
C LYS A 16 -33.46 -23.37 -18.70
N TRP A 17 -33.03 -24.09 -17.66
CA TRP A 17 -31.65 -24.08 -17.17
C TRP A 17 -30.81 -25.09 -17.96
N LYS A 18 -29.99 -24.59 -18.86
CA LYS A 18 -29.26 -25.42 -19.83
C LYS A 18 -27.90 -25.91 -19.29
N LYS A 19 -27.21 -25.06 -18.52
CA LYS A 19 -25.86 -25.37 -18.08
C LYS A 19 -25.55 -24.76 -16.72
N ILE A 20 -24.86 -25.52 -15.89
CA ILE A 20 -24.25 -25.06 -14.65
C ILE A 20 -22.73 -25.31 -14.77
N THR A 21 -21.95 -24.31 -14.41
CA THR A 21 -20.49 -24.38 -14.42
C THR A 21 -20.01 -24.04 -13.01
N ILE A 22 -19.13 -24.89 -12.47
CA ILE A 22 -18.49 -24.65 -11.17
C ILE A 22 -16.98 -24.65 -11.40
N GLY A 23 -16.27 -23.69 -10.83
CA GLY A 23 -14.84 -23.58 -10.97
C GLY A 23 -14.16 -23.12 -9.70
N VAL A 24 -12.91 -23.47 -9.58
CA VAL A 24 -12.00 -22.95 -8.55
C VAL A 24 -10.75 -22.46 -9.26
N SER A 25 -10.28 -21.28 -8.90
CA SER A 25 -9.04 -20.74 -9.45
C SER A 25 -8.23 -19.98 -8.41
N TYR A 26 -6.91 -20.12 -8.48
CA TYR A 26 -5.96 -19.30 -7.76
C TYR A 26 -5.29 -18.33 -8.72
N ASN A 27 -5.17 -17.09 -8.30
CA ASN A 27 -4.51 -16.05 -9.07
C ASN A 27 -3.60 -15.22 -8.15
N GLN A 28 -2.33 -15.14 -8.48
CA GLN A 28 -1.43 -14.16 -7.91
C GLN A 28 -1.69 -12.82 -8.64
N SER A 29 -2.34 -11.90 -7.96
CA SER A 29 -2.82 -10.65 -8.57
C SER A 29 -1.74 -9.58 -8.67
N LYS A 30 -0.74 -9.63 -7.78
CA LYS A 30 0.38 -8.69 -7.76
C LYS A 30 1.62 -9.37 -7.18
N ASN A 31 2.76 -9.06 -7.76
CA ASN A 31 4.08 -9.28 -7.15
C ASN A 31 4.56 -7.92 -6.64
N ASN A 32 4.88 -7.85 -5.36
CA ASN A 32 5.30 -6.62 -4.69
C ASN A 32 6.83 -6.42 -4.70
N PHE A 33 7.56 -7.23 -5.47
CA PHE A 33 9.01 -7.06 -5.55
C PHE A 33 9.35 -5.72 -6.21
N ASN A 34 9.98 -4.85 -5.44
CA ASN A 34 10.53 -3.59 -5.89
C ASN A 34 11.77 -3.26 -5.08
N GLU A 35 12.79 -2.76 -5.73
CA GLU A 35 14.01 -2.29 -5.08
C GLU A 35 14.47 -1.01 -5.76
N PHE A 36 14.71 0.03 -4.97
CA PHE A 36 15.31 1.26 -5.46
C PHE A 36 16.25 1.86 -4.44
N SER A 37 17.20 2.65 -4.91
CA SER A 37 18.13 3.41 -4.09
C SER A 37 18.25 4.83 -4.62
N ILE A 38 18.32 5.79 -3.72
CA ILE A 38 18.51 7.21 -4.01
C ILE A 38 19.75 7.66 -3.25
N PHE A 39 20.61 8.44 -3.91
CA PHE A 39 21.76 9.09 -3.32
C PHE A 39 21.66 10.58 -3.62
N ASP A 40 21.83 11.39 -2.60
CA ASP A 40 21.86 12.84 -2.78
C ASP A 40 22.73 13.50 -1.72
N VAL A 41 23.09 14.75 -1.99
CA VAL A 41 23.79 15.63 -1.07
C VAL A 41 22.82 16.69 -0.58
N ASN A 42 22.46 16.60 0.70
CA ASN A 42 21.55 17.55 1.34
C ASN A 42 22.36 18.62 2.08
N ASN A 43 22.14 19.88 1.75
CA ASN A 43 22.85 21.00 2.38
C ASN A 43 22.07 21.66 3.53
N ASN A 44 20.88 21.17 3.84
CA ASN A 44 20.00 21.84 4.78
C ASN A 44 19.48 20.95 5.92
N ASN A 45 19.20 19.68 5.64
CA ASN A 45 18.49 18.80 6.57
C ASN A 45 19.20 17.47 6.76
N SER A 46 19.39 17.10 8.01
CA SER A 46 19.79 15.77 8.45
C SER A 46 18.58 14.96 8.92
N ILE A 47 18.76 13.64 9.07
CA ILE A 47 17.79 12.75 9.70
C ILE A 47 17.52 13.09 11.17
N ASP A 48 18.39 13.84 11.81
CA ASP A 48 18.22 14.32 13.18
C ASP A 48 16.89 15.04 13.39
N SER A 49 16.41 15.78 12.35
CA SER A 49 15.14 16.47 12.37
C SER A 49 13.95 15.52 12.57
N TYR A 50 14.04 14.27 12.11
CA TYR A 50 13.02 13.25 12.38
C TYR A 50 12.94 12.94 13.88
N PHE A 51 14.08 12.72 14.54
CA PHE A 51 14.13 12.41 15.97
C PHE A 51 13.75 13.63 16.83
N LEU A 52 14.23 14.82 16.47
CA LEU A 52 13.85 16.08 17.14
C LEU A 52 12.33 16.31 17.07
N ASN A 53 11.73 16.16 15.90
CA ASN A 53 10.28 16.36 15.71
C ASN A 53 9.45 15.37 16.53
N ASN A 54 9.95 14.15 16.74
CA ASN A 54 9.29 13.16 17.59
C ASN A 54 9.51 13.43 19.08
N ALA A 55 10.63 14.03 19.48
CA ALA A 55 10.97 14.27 20.88
C ALA A 55 10.42 15.60 21.43
N GLU A 56 10.26 16.63 20.59
CA GLU A 56 9.86 17.95 21.04
C GLU A 56 8.48 17.93 21.75
N GLY A 57 8.46 18.47 22.96
CA GLY A 57 7.30 18.48 23.83
C GLY A 57 7.13 17.22 24.69
N LEU A 58 7.88 16.15 24.47
CA LEU A 58 7.86 14.94 25.29
C LEU A 58 8.84 15.09 26.46
N ARG A 59 8.44 14.59 27.63
CA ARG A 59 9.30 14.65 28.82
C ARG A 59 10.44 13.63 28.72
N LEU A 60 11.61 13.98 29.25
CA LEU A 60 12.78 13.12 29.23
C LEU A 60 12.55 11.77 29.90
N ASP A 61 11.84 11.74 31.04
CA ASP A 61 11.51 10.49 31.75
C ASP A 61 10.55 9.57 30.98
N GLN A 62 9.93 10.06 29.90
CA GLN A 62 9.05 9.28 29.02
C GLN A 62 9.77 8.69 27.79
N ILE A 63 10.98 9.17 27.51
CA ILE A 63 11.78 8.78 26.34
C ILE A 63 13.20 8.33 26.70
N SER A 64 13.41 7.94 27.95
CA SER A 64 14.71 7.43 28.43
C SER A 64 14.53 6.11 29.18
N ALA A 65 15.56 5.26 29.17
CA ALA A 65 15.59 4.04 29.97
C ALA A 65 15.79 4.36 31.46
N PHE A 66 15.19 3.56 32.33
CA PHE A 66 15.51 3.61 33.77
C PHE A 66 16.92 3.08 34.06
N GLU A 67 17.50 3.49 35.17
CA GLU A 67 18.82 3.02 35.58
C GLU A 67 18.89 1.48 35.65
N GLY A 68 19.77 0.87 34.84
CA GLY A 68 19.94 -0.58 34.74
C GLY A 68 18.92 -1.31 33.88
N GLU A 69 18.03 -0.58 33.24
CA GLU A 69 17.09 -1.15 32.27
C GLU A 69 17.78 -1.40 30.91
N SER A 70 17.39 -2.48 30.24
CA SER A 70 17.89 -2.75 28.90
C SER A 70 17.18 -1.91 27.84
N ILE A 71 17.88 -1.57 26.75
CA ILE A 71 17.28 -0.87 25.58
C ILE A 71 16.02 -1.59 25.11
N THR A 72 16.04 -2.92 25.06
CA THR A 72 14.87 -3.74 24.65
C THR A 72 13.66 -3.50 25.55
N ASN A 73 13.84 -3.58 26.87
CA ASN A 73 12.73 -3.40 27.81
C ASN A 73 12.20 -1.97 27.76
N ALA A 74 13.08 -0.97 27.85
CA ALA A 74 12.70 0.43 27.78
C ALA A 74 11.90 0.73 26.48
N TYR A 75 12.40 0.29 25.35
CA TYR A 75 11.73 0.48 24.06
C TYR A 75 10.32 -0.13 24.04
N VAL A 76 10.17 -1.36 24.54
CA VAL A 76 8.88 -2.07 24.58
C VAL A 76 7.92 -1.39 25.59
N ASP A 77 8.40 -1.05 26.78
CA ASP A 77 7.56 -0.43 27.82
C ASP A 77 7.12 0.98 27.44
N ILE A 78 7.99 1.76 26.82
CA ILE A 78 7.67 3.08 26.24
C ILE A 78 6.63 2.94 25.14
N GLY A 79 6.79 1.97 24.24
CA GLY A 79 5.85 1.72 23.15
C GLY A 79 4.45 1.33 23.67
N ASN A 80 4.39 0.44 24.66
CA ASN A 80 3.14 -0.01 25.28
C ASN A 80 2.44 1.11 26.06
N THR A 81 3.20 2.04 26.66
CA THR A 81 2.66 3.09 27.53
C THR A 81 2.29 4.34 26.73
N TYR A 82 3.15 4.78 25.82
CA TYR A 82 3.05 6.08 25.16
C TYR A 82 2.93 5.99 23.63
N GLY A 83 3.28 4.84 23.03
CA GLY A 83 3.14 4.58 21.62
C GLY A 83 4.39 4.93 20.78
N TYR A 84 4.21 4.84 19.48
CA TYR A 84 5.29 4.88 18.49
C TYR A 84 6.13 6.16 18.51
N VAL A 85 5.52 7.34 18.68
CA VAL A 85 6.22 8.64 18.69
C VAL A 85 7.28 8.67 19.79
N HIS A 86 6.94 8.18 21.00
CA HIS A 86 7.89 8.12 22.12
C HIS A 86 9.00 7.09 21.88
N GLN A 87 8.71 5.97 21.19
CA GLN A 87 9.76 5.03 20.80
C GLN A 87 10.76 5.65 19.83
N GLN A 88 10.31 6.51 18.89
CA GLN A 88 11.21 7.20 17.98
C GLN A 88 12.09 8.22 18.70
N ALA A 89 11.49 8.98 19.62
CA ALA A 89 12.23 9.91 20.47
C ALA A 89 13.27 9.19 21.34
N PHE A 90 12.89 8.05 21.93
CA PHE A 90 13.78 7.18 22.68
C PHE A 90 14.98 6.71 21.85
N LEU A 91 14.76 6.25 20.61
CA LEU A 91 15.83 5.84 19.72
C LEU A 91 16.80 7.01 19.44
N GLY A 92 16.27 8.19 19.19
CA GLY A 92 17.08 9.40 18.95
C GLY A 92 17.92 9.79 20.17
N TYR A 93 17.37 9.67 21.38
CA TYR A 93 18.05 9.97 22.64
C TYR A 93 19.11 8.91 22.97
N GLU A 94 18.76 7.63 22.98
CA GLU A 94 19.68 6.53 23.30
C GLU A 94 20.81 6.36 22.28
N SER A 95 20.67 6.90 21.08
CA SER A 95 21.71 6.92 20.04
C SER A 95 22.55 8.19 20.05
N PHE A 96 22.34 9.09 21.01
CA PHE A 96 22.96 10.41 21.09
C PHE A 96 22.77 11.30 19.85
N ILE A 97 21.80 11.01 18.99
CA ILE A 97 21.45 11.93 17.89
C ILE A 97 20.88 13.23 18.45
N ILE A 98 20.10 13.12 19.54
CA ILE A 98 19.52 14.26 20.24
C ILE A 98 19.88 14.19 21.74
N ASP A 99 20.08 15.36 22.34
CA ASP A 99 20.23 15.52 23.78
C ASP A 99 19.17 16.45 24.33
N PRO A 100 18.77 16.27 25.62
CA PRO A 100 17.88 17.21 26.28
C PRO A 100 18.61 18.55 26.52
N LEU A 101 17.86 19.64 26.41
CA LEU A 101 18.41 20.98 26.71
C LEU A 101 18.81 21.08 28.18
N GLU A 102 18.06 20.43 29.08
CA GLU A 102 18.35 20.29 30.51
C GLU A 102 18.23 18.82 30.93
N PHE A 103 19.23 18.30 31.64
CA PHE A 103 19.23 16.91 32.13
C PHE A 103 18.39 16.77 33.40
N ASN A 104 17.07 16.90 33.24
CA ASN A 104 16.08 16.63 34.29
C ASN A 104 14.83 15.98 33.69
N ASP A 105 14.08 15.24 34.51
CA ASP A 105 12.91 14.45 34.11
C ASP A 105 11.82 15.27 33.41
N ASN A 106 11.70 16.54 33.72
CA ASN A 106 10.66 17.42 33.18
C ASN A 106 11.12 18.15 31.89
N ASN A 107 12.36 17.94 31.45
CA ASN A 107 12.81 18.53 30.17
C ASN A 107 11.91 18.06 29.05
N SER A 108 11.57 18.96 28.14
CA SER A 108 10.73 18.69 26.97
C SER A 108 11.26 19.39 25.70
N SER A 109 12.48 19.87 25.75
CA SER A 109 13.13 20.51 24.59
C SER A 109 14.48 19.86 24.33
N TYR A 110 14.79 19.65 23.06
CA TYR A 110 15.94 18.86 22.66
C TYR A 110 16.79 19.59 21.63
N ILE A 111 18.08 19.25 21.62
CA ILE A 111 19.06 19.75 20.66
C ILE A 111 19.67 18.60 19.88
N SER A 112 20.14 18.87 18.68
CA SER A 112 20.83 17.89 17.84
C SER A 112 22.33 17.88 18.16
N ASN A 113 22.92 16.69 18.20
CA ASN A 113 24.36 16.46 18.22
C ASN A 113 24.93 16.26 16.80
N VAL A 114 24.11 16.41 15.78
CA VAL A 114 24.53 16.39 14.37
C VAL A 114 24.84 17.82 13.94
N PRO A 115 26.10 18.16 13.64
CA PRO A 115 26.44 19.52 13.26
C PRO A 115 25.79 19.90 11.93
N SER A 116 25.26 21.13 11.85
CA SER A 116 24.70 21.64 10.61
C SER A 116 25.74 21.75 9.49
N GLY A 117 25.30 21.54 8.25
CA GLY A 117 26.18 21.63 7.09
C GLY A 117 25.70 20.75 5.94
N THR A 118 26.63 20.04 5.32
CA THR A 118 26.36 19.18 4.16
C THR A 118 26.33 17.71 4.59
N PHE A 119 25.32 16.99 4.12
CA PHE A 119 25.06 15.59 4.42
C PHE A 119 25.04 14.76 3.15
N ASN A 120 25.79 13.66 3.11
CA ASN A 120 25.68 12.65 2.07
C ASN A 120 24.63 11.63 2.53
N GLN A 121 23.51 11.57 1.85
CA GLN A 121 22.41 10.72 2.22
C GLN A 121 22.19 9.62 1.17
N SER A 122 22.00 8.39 1.62
CA SER A 122 21.55 7.28 0.81
C SER A 122 20.31 6.65 1.42
N TYR A 123 19.29 6.48 0.60
CA TYR A 123 18.06 5.80 0.97
C TYR A 123 17.86 4.60 0.07
N ARG A 124 17.65 3.43 0.67
CA ARG A 124 17.33 2.20 -0.04
C ARG A 124 16.02 1.63 0.47
N SER A 125 15.12 1.27 -0.45
CA SER A 125 13.88 0.59 -0.12
C SER A 125 13.80 -0.73 -0.87
N ILE A 126 13.48 -1.80 -0.17
CA ILE A 126 13.31 -3.15 -0.70
C ILE A 126 11.94 -3.64 -0.27
N SER A 127 11.05 -3.80 -1.24
CA SER A 127 9.73 -4.39 -1.01
C SER A 127 9.69 -5.81 -1.56
N ARG A 128 9.04 -6.71 -0.86
CA ARG A 128 8.82 -8.11 -1.27
C ARG A 128 7.40 -8.54 -0.92
N GLY A 129 6.99 -9.68 -1.48
CA GLY A 129 5.71 -10.27 -1.17
C GLY A 129 4.78 -10.37 -2.36
N TYR A 130 3.53 -10.72 -2.10
CA TYR A 130 2.54 -10.94 -3.15
C TYR A 130 1.12 -10.72 -2.64
N ASN A 131 0.22 -10.44 -3.58
CA ASN A 131 -1.20 -10.48 -3.34
C ASN A 131 -1.80 -11.66 -4.10
N GLY A 132 -2.46 -12.54 -3.40
CA GLY A 132 -3.11 -13.73 -3.94
C GLY A 132 -4.63 -13.68 -3.80
N LYS A 133 -5.30 -14.43 -4.67
CA LYS A 133 -6.76 -14.57 -4.65
C LYS A 133 -7.16 -15.99 -5.02
N LEU A 134 -7.89 -16.65 -4.12
CA LEU A 134 -8.60 -17.89 -4.38
C LEU A 134 -10.05 -17.56 -4.70
N SER A 135 -10.55 -18.03 -5.83
CA SER A 135 -11.91 -17.75 -6.32
C SER A 135 -12.70 -19.03 -6.51
N PHE A 136 -13.90 -19.06 -5.93
CA PHE A 136 -14.94 -20.05 -6.23
C PHE A 136 -15.93 -19.43 -7.19
N ASN A 137 -16.11 -20.06 -8.34
CA ASN A 137 -16.89 -19.51 -9.44
C ASN A 137 -18.12 -20.40 -9.68
N ALA A 138 -19.28 -19.81 -9.86
CA ALA A 138 -20.49 -20.48 -10.31
C ALA A 138 -21.10 -19.73 -11.50
N GLY A 139 -21.35 -20.44 -12.58
CA GLY A 139 -21.97 -19.90 -13.79
C GLY A 139 -23.23 -20.66 -14.13
N PHE A 140 -24.26 -19.96 -14.59
CA PHE A 140 -25.56 -20.52 -14.92
C PHE A 140 -26.04 -20.00 -16.29
N GLN A 141 -26.46 -20.89 -17.14
CA GLN A 141 -27.08 -20.55 -18.42
C GLN A 141 -28.59 -20.79 -18.34
N TYR A 142 -29.36 -19.72 -18.51
CA TYR A 142 -30.79 -19.76 -18.61
C TYR A 142 -31.21 -19.52 -20.05
N ARG A 143 -31.94 -20.47 -20.65
CA ARG A 143 -32.21 -20.53 -22.09
C ARG A 143 -30.86 -20.39 -22.86
N ASP A 144 -30.92 -19.89 -24.09
CA ASP A 144 -29.74 -19.77 -24.96
C ASP A 144 -29.11 -18.34 -24.90
N ASN A 145 -29.73 -17.45 -24.12
CA ASN A 145 -29.42 -16.03 -24.23
C ASN A 145 -29.11 -15.32 -22.92
N ILE A 146 -29.31 -15.93 -21.74
CA ILE A 146 -29.00 -15.26 -20.46
C ILE A 146 -28.00 -16.11 -19.67
N TYR A 147 -26.98 -15.47 -19.17
CA TYR A 147 -25.92 -16.08 -18.37
C TYR A 147 -25.75 -15.31 -17.07
N PHE A 148 -25.67 -16.02 -15.96
CA PHE A 148 -25.37 -15.47 -14.64
C PHE A 148 -24.04 -15.98 -14.16
N GLY A 149 -23.30 -15.14 -13.44
CA GLY A 149 -22.04 -15.48 -12.79
C GLY A 149 -22.02 -15.02 -11.35
N LEU A 150 -21.45 -15.85 -10.49
CA LEU A 150 -21.16 -15.55 -9.10
C LEU A 150 -19.72 -15.95 -8.84
N ASN A 151 -18.93 -15.07 -8.25
CA ASN A 151 -17.61 -15.37 -7.72
C ASN A 151 -17.57 -15.01 -6.23
N LEU A 152 -17.03 -15.92 -5.42
CA LEU A 152 -16.67 -15.68 -4.03
C LEU A 152 -15.14 -15.76 -3.94
N ASN A 153 -14.52 -14.71 -3.43
CA ASN A 153 -13.08 -14.56 -3.45
C ASN A 153 -12.53 -14.46 -2.02
N SER A 154 -11.54 -15.28 -1.72
CA SER A 154 -10.66 -15.12 -0.58
C SER A 154 -9.36 -14.47 -1.05
N HIS A 155 -8.95 -13.40 -0.41
CA HIS A 155 -7.77 -12.61 -0.75
C HIS A 155 -6.70 -12.80 0.31
N PHE A 156 -5.44 -12.78 -0.11
CA PHE A 156 -4.27 -12.87 0.75
C PHE A 156 -3.28 -11.77 0.37
N VAL A 157 -2.75 -11.10 1.38
CA VAL A 157 -1.69 -10.10 1.25
C VAL A 157 -0.53 -10.54 2.12
N ASP A 158 0.64 -10.57 1.54
CA ASP A 158 1.92 -10.78 2.20
C ASP A 158 2.85 -9.70 1.64
N TYR A 159 3.32 -8.79 2.50
CA TYR A 159 4.12 -7.66 2.10
C TYR A 159 5.15 -7.32 3.16
N ASP A 160 6.41 -7.37 2.79
CA ASP A 160 7.53 -6.87 3.57
C ASP A 160 8.10 -5.62 2.88
N ASN A 161 8.37 -4.59 3.67
CA ASN A 161 9.14 -3.43 3.24
C ASN A 161 10.31 -3.21 4.20
N TYR A 162 11.50 -3.17 3.66
CA TYR A 162 12.74 -2.93 4.37
C TYR A 162 13.37 -1.64 3.84
N THR A 163 13.57 -0.67 4.72
CA THR A 163 14.16 0.62 4.37
C THR A 163 15.44 0.85 5.15
N ILE A 164 16.46 1.36 4.48
CA ILE A 164 17.73 1.74 5.03
C ILE A 164 17.99 3.19 4.66
N LEU A 165 18.25 4.01 5.66
CA LEU A 165 18.81 5.35 5.47
C LEU A 165 20.22 5.35 6.05
N ASN A 166 21.18 5.75 5.25
CA ASN A 166 22.55 6.03 5.72
C ASN A 166 22.90 7.48 5.42
N GLU A 167 23.34 8.20 6.44
CA GLU A 167 23.73 9.59 6.36
C GLU A 167 25.15 9.74 6.92
N THR A 168 26.02 10.41 6.18
CA THR A 168 27.37 10.74 6.63
C THR A 168 27.64 12.23 6.47
N ASN A 169 28.43 12.79 7.38
CA ASN A 169 28.86 14.18 7.31
C ASN A 169 30.30 14.37 7.81
N SER A 170 30.89 15.47 7.42
CA SER A 170 32.21 15.93 7.92
C SER A 170 32.07 17.30 8.59
N ASN A 171 30.89 17.63 9.08
CA ASN A 171 30.56 18.91 9.69
C ASN A 171 31.09 19.00 11.13
N GLY A 172 31.08 20.20 11.67
CA GLY A 172 31.57 20.48 13.04
C GLY A 172 33.06 20.72 13.12
N GLU A 173 33.51 21.09 14.31
CA GLU A 173 34.89 21.46 14.58
C GLU A 173 35.59 20.36 15.41
N SER A 174 36.90 20.27 15.30
CA SER A 174 37.75 19.43 16.16
C SER A 174 37.59 19.83 17.62
N GLY A 175 37.64 18.86 18.53
CA GLY A 175 37.47 19.11 19.95
C GLY A 175 36.05 19.27 20.46
N GLN A 176 35.05 18.90 19.64
CA GLN A 176 33.63 18.92 20.01
C GLN A 176 32.98 17.55 19.79
N PHE A 177 32.15 17.16 20.74
CA PHE A 177 31.30 15.97 20.55
C PHE A 177 30.33 16.19 19.39
N ARG A 178 30.24 15.20 18.49
CA ARG A 178 29.40 15.26 17.32
C ARG A 178 29.10 13.89 16.73
N ILE A 179 27.94 13.78 16.07
CA ILE A 179 27.58 12.61 15.27
C ILE A 179 27.96 12.86 13.82
N ASN A 180 28.72 11.95 13.23
CA ASN A 180 29.18 12.04 11.85
C ASN A 180 28.59 10.99 10.91
N GLU A 181 28.00 9.92 11.44
CA GLU A 181 27.31 8.91 10.65
C GLU A 181 26.08 8.39 11.40
N ILE A 182 24.97 8.20 10.66
CA ILE A 182 23.72 7.61 11.15
C ILE A 182 23.28 6.56 10.14
N TYR A 183 23.10 5.32 10.60
CA TYR A 183 22.55 4.22 9.85
C TYR A 183 21.26 3.77 10.50
N PHE A 184 20.14 3.94 9.80
CA PHE A 184 18.80 3.67 10.34
C PHE A 184 18.04 2.70 9.47
N GLU A 185 17.67 1.56 10.03
CA GLU A 185 16.87 0.53 9.38
C GLU A 185 15.46 0.49 9.97
N ASN A 186 14.48 0.37 9.08
CA ASN A 186 13.09 0.07 9.44
C ASN A 186 12.58 -1.11 8.62
N ARG A 187 11.90 -2.02 9.28
CA ARG A 187 11.18 -3.10 8.63
C ARG A 187 9.71 -3.01 8.99
N LEU A 188 8.86 -3.13 7.96
CA LEU A 188 7.42 -3.29 8.07
C LEU A 188 7.04 -4.62 7.43
N SER A 189 6.32 -5.46 8.15
CA SER A 189 5.69 -6.67 7.64
C SER A 189 4.17 -6.52 7.75
N THR A 190 3.47 -6.71 6.64
CA THR A 190 2.01 -6.57 6.56
C THR A 190 1.42 -7.88 6.05
N PHE A 191 0.51 -8.44 6.83
CA PHE A 191 -0.28 -9.62 6.46
C PHE A 191 -1.73 -9.24 6.33
N GLY A 192 -2.41 -9.79 5.33
CA GLY A 192 -3.81 -9.45 5.10
C GLY A 192 -4.61 -10.65 4.61
N GLU A 193 -5.81 -10.82 5.18
CA GLU A 193 -6.82 -11.74 4.70
C GLU A 193 -8.07 -10.96 4.34
N GLY A 194 -8.72 -11.31 3.23
CA GLY A 194 -9.89 -10.56 2.78
C GLY A 194 -10.91 -11.41 2.06
N PHE A 195 -12.13 -10.88 2.01
CA PHE A 195 -13.23 -11.49 1.30
C PHE A 195 -13.91 -10.47 0.36
N SER A 196 -14.30 -10.94 -0.83
CA SER A 196 -15.16 -10.19 -1.75
C SER A 196 -16.08 -11.12 -2.55
N ALA A 197 -17.15 -10.55 -3.10
CA ALA A 197 -18.06 -11.25 -3.99
C ALA A 197 -18.23 -10.46 -5.30
N GLN A 198 -18.48 -11.19 -6.39
CA GLN A 198 -18.78 -10.59 -7.68
C GLN A 198 -20.04 -11.23 -8.27
N LEU A 199 -20.90 -10.41 -8.81
CA LEU A 199 -22.10 -10.85 -9.53
C LEU A 199 -22.02 -10.34 -10.96
N GLY A 200 -22.42 -11.18 -11.90
CA GLY A 200 -22.44 -10.82 -13.31
C GLY A 200 -23.65 -11.38 -14.03
N ILE A 201 -24.10 -10.64 -15.03
CA ILE A 201 -25.12 -11.07 -15.99
C ILE A 201 -24.66 -10.72 -17.39
N ILE A 202 -24.83 -11.64 -18.32
CA ILE A 202 -24.67 -11.39 -19.75
C ILE A 202 -25.95 -11.81 -20.44
N THR A 203 -26.45 -10.96 -21.35
CA THR A 203 -27.59 -11.29 -22.16
C THR A 203 -27.29 -11.08 -23.66
N LYS A 204 -27.72 -12.03 -24.48
CA LYS A 204 -27.74 -11.92 -25.93
C LYS A 204 -29.14 -11.43 -26.33
N LEU A 205 -29.27 -10.14 -26.67
CA LEU A 205 -30.55 -9.58 -27.14
C LEU A 205 -30.89 -10.02 -28.55
N SER A 206 -29.86 -10.27 -29.36
CA SER A 206 -29.95 -10.83 -30.70
C SER A 206 -28.64 -11.56 -31.05
N ASP A 207 -28.56 -12.11 -32.24
CA ASP A 207 -27.29 -12.72 -32.72
C ASP A 207 -26.12 -11.71 -32.82
N VAL A 208 -26.45 -10.42 -32.92
CA VAL A 208 -25.50 -9.34 -33.09
C VAL A 208 -25.22 -8.65 -31.75
N ILE A 209 -26.24 -8.41 -30.91
CA ILE A 209 -26.11 -7.51 -29.74
C ILE A 209 -26.04 -8.31 -28.45
N ARG A 210 -25.02 -7.99 -27.65
CA ARG A 210 -24.82 -8.55 -26.31
C ARG A 210 -24.64 -7.42 -25.30
N PHE A 211 -25.26 -7.60 -24.11
CA PHE A 211 -25.06 -6.73 -22.96
C PHE A 211 -24.49 -7.51 -21.79
N GLY A 212 -23.59 -6.88 -21.03
CA GLY A 212 -23.06 -7.37 -19.78
C GLY A 212 -23.25 -6.34 -18.66
N PHE A 213 -23.45 -6.83 -17.46
CA PHE A 213 -23.41 -6.01 -16.24
C PHE A 213 -22.70 -6.81 -15.15
N THR A 214 -21.80 -6.15 -14.40
CA THR A 214 -21.12 -6.74 -13.25
C THR A 214 -21.13 -5.80 -12.06
N TYR A 215 -21.22 -6.39 -10.88
CA TYR A 215 -21.01 -5.73 -9.60
C TYR A 215 -19.92 -6.47 -8.83
N ASP A 216 -18.85 -5.77 -8.51
CA ASP A 216 -17.79 -6.22 -7.63
C ASP A 216 -18.02 -5.58 -6.26
N SER A 217 -18.23 -6.39 -5.23
CA SER A 217 -18.36 -5.87 -3.85
C SER A 217 -17.06 -5.19 -3.41
N PRO A 218 -17.10 -4.39 -2.33
CA PRO A 218 -15.88 -4.11 -1.59
C PRO A 218 -15.14 -5.39 -1.23
N THR A 219 -13.83 -5.30 -1.09
CA THR A 219 -13.06 -6.32 -0.36
C THR A 219 -12.90 -5.82 1.07
N TRP A 220 -13.25 -6.66 2.02
CA TRP A 220 -13.02 -6.41 3.44
C TRP A 220 -11.77 -7.19 3.84
N TYR A 221 -10.70 -6.47 4.12
CA TYR A 221 -9.45 -7.02 4.60
C TYR A 221 -9.37 -6.88 6.11
N THR A 222 -8.88 -7.92 6.79
CA THR A 222 -8.27 -7.83 8.11
C THR A 222 -6.77 -7.75 7.88
N ILE A 223 -6.13 -6.73 8.42
CA ILE A 223 -4.71 -6.44 8.24
C ILE A 223 -4.02 -6.51 9.59
N SER A 224 -2.91 -7.22 9.64
CA SER A 224 -1.97 -7.29 10.77
C SER A 224 -0.64 -6.70 10.34
N GLU A 225 -0.04 -5.88 11.18
CA GLU A 225 1.24 -5.23 10.90
C GLU A 225 2.23 -5.42 12.04
N GLU A 226 3.49 -5.60 11.64
CA GLU A 226 4.62 -5.71 12.55
C GLU A 226 5.73 -4.78 12.07
N THR A 227 6.41 -4.12 13.03
CA THR A 227 7.59 -3.32 12.72
C THR A 227 8.77 -3.67 13.59
N SER A 228 9.98 -3.55 13.05
CA SER A 228 11.24 -3.59 13.81
C SER A 228 12.19 -2.54 13.31
N GLN A 229 13.09 -2.09 14.20
CA GLN A 229 14.02 -1.00 13.93
C GLN A 229 15.42 -1.35 14.42
N TYR A 230 16.42 -0.78 13.74
CA TYR A 230 17.83 -0.84 14.11
C TYR A 230 18.47 0.51 13.81
N LEU A 231 19.23 1.03 14.75
CA LEU A 231 19.89 2.31 14.62
C LEU A 231 21.37 2.17 15.06
N GLU A 232 22.26 2.76 14.27
CA GLU A 232 23.68 2.80 14.55
C GLU A 232 24.19 4.23 14.32
N THR A 233 24.99 4.73 15.23
CA THR A 233 25.61 6.06 15.11
C THR A 233 27.12 5.97 15.28
N SER A 234 27.85 6.72 14.47
CA SER A 234 29.25 6.97 14.67
C SER A 234 29.44 8.35 15.33
N MET A 235 30.11 8.36 16.47
CA MET A 235 30.33 9.53 17.32
C MET A 235 31.79 9.92 17.28
N ILE A 236 32.04 11.22 17.32
CA ILE A 236 33.39 11.78 17.48
C ILE A 236 33.39 12.52 18.82
N ASP A 237 34.30 12.15 19.72
CA ASP A 237 34.44 12.79 21.03
C ASP A 237 35.28 14.07 20.98
N GLU A 238 35.48 14.73 22.16
CA GLU A 238 36.28 15.96 22.30
C GLU A 238 37.77 15.75 22.02
N ASP A 239 38.25 14.51 22.06
CA ASP A 239 39.63 14.13 21.70
C ASP A 239 39.75 13.68 20.24
N ASP A 240 38.69 13.85 19.42
CA ASP A 240 38.57 13.41 18.04
C ASP A 240 38.65 11.87 17.84
N ASN A 241 38.40 11.08 18.88
CA ASN A 241 38.28 9.63 18.73
C ASN A 241 36.89 9.26 18.18
N ILE A 242 36.87 8.29 17.25
CA ILE A 242 35.66 7.76 16.66
C ILE A 242 35.20 6.54 17.46
N SER A 243 33.95 6.50 17.84
CA SER A 243 33.30 5.35 18.45
C SER A 243 31.97 5.03 17.78
N LEU A 244 31.62 3.75 17.77
CA LEU A 244 30.36 3.25 17.20
C LEU A 244 29.40 2.89 18.33
N LEU A 245 28.17 3.38 18.25
CA LEU A 245 27.08 3.01 19.15
C LEU A 245 26.00 2.30 18.38
N ILE A 246 25.59 1.13 18.87
CA ILE A 246 24.48 0.37 18.32
C ILE A 246 23.28 0.47 19.27
N THR A 247 22.22 1.09 18.79
CA THR A 247 20.92 1.18 19.47
C THR A 247 19.95 0.23 18.80
N ASN A 248 19.99 -1.03 19.23
CA ASN A 248 19.13 -2.09 18.69
C ASN A 248 18.13 -2.54 19.74
N PRO A 249 16.85 -2.17 19.62
CA PRO A 249 15.81 -2.65 20.53
C PRO A 249 15.68 -4.17 20.52
N ASN A 250 16.03 -4.83 19.41
CA ASN A 250 15.83 -6.27 19.20
C ASN A 250 14.39 -6.71 19.57
N ALA A 251 13.42 -5.88 19.24
CA ALA A 251 12.00 -6.02 19.53
C ALA A 251 11.19 -5.91 18.24
N ILE A 252 10.05 -6.58 18.23
CA ILE A 252 9.04 -6.48 17.18
C ILE A 252 7.82 -5.82 17.79
N ASN A 253 7.42 -4.67 17.26
CA ASN A 253 6.15 -4.04 17.57
C ASN A 253 5.06 -4.75 16.78
N ILE A 254 4.08 -5.29 17.48
CA ILE A 254 2.90 -5.92 16.87
C ILE A 254 1.73 -4.98 17.12
N TYR A 255 1.10 -4.53 16.02
CA TYR A 255 -0.05 -3.63 16.10
C TYR A 255 -1.35 -4.42 16.12
N GLU A 256 -2.39 -3.83 16.71
CA GLU A 256 -3.73 -4.42 16.70
C GLU A 256 -4.25 -4.54 15.27
N ASP A 257 -4.89 -5.66 14.97
CA ASP A 257 -5.51 -5.91 13.69
C ASP A 257 -6.56 -4.84 13.36
N TYR A 258 -6.54 -4.38 12.13
CA TYR A 258 -7.53 -3.43 11.65
C TYR A 258 -8.21 -3.90 10.36
N THR A 259 -9.35 -3.32 10.04
CA THR A 259 -10.08 -3.63 8.81
C THR A 259 -9.89 -2.53 7.77
N LEU A 260 -9.51 -2.93 6.54
CA LEU A 260 -9.53 -2.08 5.37
C LEU A 260 -10.65 -2.51 4.43
N LYS A 261 -11.62 -1.62 4.20
CA LYS A 261 -12.66 -1.79 3.19
C LYS A 261 -12.27 -1.08 1.90
N THR A 262 -12.11 -1.83 0.81
CA THR A 262 -11.85 -1.24 -0.52
C THR A 262 -13.13 -0.77 -1.21
N PRO A 263 -13.05 0.06 -2.27
CA PRO A 263 -14.23 0.46 -3.03
C PRO A 263 -14.88 -0.70 -3.77
N SER A 264 -16.20 -0.63 -3.93
CA SER A 264 -16.94 -1.47 -4.89
C SER A 264 -16.73 -0.97 -6.32
N LYS A 265 -17.03 -1.83 -7.31
CA LYS A 265 -17.00 -1.45 -8.72
C LYS A 265 -18.28 -1.95 -9.42
N ILE A 266 -18.87 -1.09 -10.22
CA ILE A 266 -19.91 -1.47 -11.18
C ILE A 266 -19.36 -1.37 -12.60
N SER A 267 -19.79 -2.31 -13.47
CA SER A 267 -19.41 -2.24 -14.87
C SER A 267 -20.58 -2.61 -15.76
N ALA A 268 -20.69 -1.92 -16.88
CA ALA A 268 -21.65 -2.21 -17.94
C ALA A 268 -20.92 -2.33 -19.27
N SER A 269 -21.28 -3.32 -20.07
CA SER A 269 -20.64 -3.58 -21.34
C SER A 269 -21.65 -3.86 -22.44
N THR A 270 -21.30 -3.49 -23.65
CA THR A 270 -22.03 -3.86 -24.86
C THR A 270 -21.07 -4.37 -25.91
N ALA A 271 -21.50 -5.37 -26.69
CA ALA A 271 -20.74 -5.88 -27.81
C ALA A 271 -21.65 -6.10 -29.03
N PHE A 272 -21.15 -5.70 -30.17
CA PHE A 272 -21.75 -5.94 -31.48
C PHE A 272 -20.91 -6.99 -32.21
N VAL A 273 -21.48 -8.17 -32.43
CA VAL A 273 -20.78 -9.30 -33.04
C VAL A 273 -21.33 -9.53 -34.44
N PHE A 274 -20.49 -9.31 -35.43
CA PHE A 274 -20.84 -9.50 -36.85
C PHE A 274 -20.21 -10.82 -37.32
N LYS A 275 -21.10 -11.81 -37.53
CA LYS A 275 -20.66 -13.15 -37.90
C LYS A 275 -19.77 -13.11 -39.16
N ASN A 276 -18.58 -13.72 -39.07
CA ASN A 276 -17.55 -13.78 -40.11
C ASN A 276 -16.88 -12.45 -40.47
N PHE A 277 -17.15 -11.34 -39.78
CA PHE A 277 -16.56 -10.04 -40.08
C PHE A 277 -15.74 -9.49 -38.90
N GLY A 278 -16.24 -9.65 -37.67
CA GLY A 278 -15.56 -9.15 -36.49
C GLY A 278 -16.49 -8.77 -35.36
N LEU A 279 -15.98 -7.99 -34.46
CA LEU A 279 -16.74 -7.45 -33.31
C LEU A 279 -16.29 -6.03 -32.95
N PHE A 280 -17.19 -5.31 -32.31
CA PHE A 280 -16.90 -4.06 -31.63
C PHE A 280 -17.46 -4.17 -30.20
N SER A 281 -16.70 -3.71 -29.20
CA SER A 281 -17.11 -3.67 -27.80
C SER A 281 -16.90 -2.32 -27.18
N PHE A 282 -17.74 -1.99 -26.23
CA PHE A 282 -17.64 -0.85 -25.33
C PHE A 282 -17.89 -1.29 -23.92
N ASP A 283 -16.98 -0.94 -23.01
CA ASP A 283 -17.11 -1.20 -21.57
C ASP A 283 -16.99 0.12 -20.81
N PHE A 284 -17.89 0.31 -19.86
CA PHE A 284 -17.87 1.37 -18.88
C PHE A 284 -17.75 0.77 -17.49
N SER A 285 -16.88 1.30 -16.65
CA SER A 285 -16.87 0.95 -15.23
C SER A 285 -16.70 2.18 -14.35
N LYS A 286 -17.28 2.11 -13.16
CA LYS A 286 -17.20 3.14 -12.14
C LYS A 286 -16.76 2.54 -10.81
N ARG A 287 -15.80 3.19 -10.15
CA ARG A 287 -15.31 2.86 -8.82
C ARG A 287 -15.15 4.14 -8.00
N ASP A 288 -15.77 4.19 -6.84
CA ASP A 288 -15.68 5.34 -5.93
C ASP A 288 -14.56 5.11 -4.89
N TYR A 289 -13.39 5.68 -5.14
CA TYR A 289 -12.24 5.56 -4.24
C TYR A 289 -12.42 6.32 -2.94
N SER A 290 -13.27 7.35 -2.89
CA SER A 290 -13.59 8.09 -1.66
C SER A 290 -14.34 7.24 -0.63
N SER A 291 -14.92 6.10 -1.07
CA SER A 291 -15.63 5.14 -0.21
C SER A 291 -14.73 4.14 0.51
N MET A 292 -13.42 4.19 0.28
CA MET A 292 -12.43 3.37 1.00
C MET A 292 -12.40 3.77 2.47
N GLN A 293 -12.23 2.79 3.38
CA GLN A 293 -12.40 3.05 4.81
C GLN A 293 -11.58 2.11 5.67
N PHE A 294 -10.87 2.68 6.64
CA PHE A 294 -10.25 1.99 7.76
C PHE A 294 -11.20 1.87 8.96
N LYS A 295 -11.09 0.79 9.72
CA LYS A 295 -11.87 0.52 10.95
C LYS A 295 -10.95 -0.03 12.04
N PRO A 296 -11.27 0.23 13.34
CA PRO A 296 -12.49 0.87 13.85
C PRO A 296 -12.54 2.38 13.57
N GLN A 297 -13.74 2.90 13.26
CA GLN A 297 -13.93 4.33 12.88
C GLN A 297 -13.77 5.31 14.05
N ASN A 298 -13.87 4.83 15.28
CA ASN A 298 -13.69 5.62 16.50
C ASN A 298 -12.22 5.79 16.90
N ASP A 299 -11.31 5.09 16.23
CA ASP A 299 -9.88 5.35 16.36
C ASP A 299 -9.55 6.70 15.72
N ILE A 300 -8.81 7.55 16.46
CA ILE A 300 -8.52 8.92 16.02
C ILE A 300 -7.66 8.95 14.74
N HIS A 301 -6.70 8.03 14.61
CA HIS A 301 -5.84 7.95 13.43
C HIS A 301 -6.64 7.50 12.21
N PHE A 302 -7.47 6.46 12.35
CA PHE A 302 -8.32 6.01 11.25
C PHE A 302 -9.41 7.02 10.90
N SER A 303 -9.94 7.76 11.87
CA SER A 303 -10.89 8.84 11.62
C SER A 303 -10.27 9.93 10.73
N ASN A 304 -9.06 10.39 11.07
CA ASN A 304 -8.33 11.39 10.30
C ASN A 304 -7.98 10.87 8.89
N LEU A 305 -7.47 9.64 8.79
CA LEU A 305 -7.13 9.01 7.52
C LEU A 305 -8.37 8.82 6.63
N ASN A 306 -9.50 8.40 7.19
CA ASN A 306 -10.77 8.27 6.46
C ASN A 306 -11.28 9.64 5.95
N GLN A 307 -11.08 10.71 6.73
CA GLN A 307 -11.40 12.06 6.29
C GLN A 307 -10.50 12.50 5.13
N GLU A 308 -9.20 12.25 5.20
CA GLU A 308 -8.28 12.53 4.09
C GLU A 308 -8.67 11.76 2.83
N ILE A 309 -8.97 10.47 2.94
CA ILE A 309 -9.43 9.63 1.82
C ILE A 309 -10.66 10.26 1.16
N SER A 310 -11.66 10.63 1.96
CA SER A 310 -12.91 11.18 1.45
C SER A 310 -12.76 12.56 0.79
N THR A 311 -11.74 13.34 1.19
CA THR A 311 -11.48 14.68 0.63
C THR A 311 -10.53 14.66 -0.56
N ARG A 312 -9.53 13.78 -0.54
CA ARG A 312 -8.49 13.70 -1.57
C ARG A 312 -8.84 12.81 -2.74
N LEU A 313 -9.66 11.76 -2.51
CA LEU A 313 -10.04 10.80 -3.52
C LEU A 313 -11.48 11.03 -4.01
N LYS A 314 -11.73 10.59 -5.24
CA LYS A 314 -13.05 10.69 -5.91
C LYS A 314 -13.41 9.41 -6.65
N ASP A 315 -14.57 9.40 -7.27
CA ASP A 315 -14.98 8.35 -8.19
C ASP A 315 -14.18 8.42 -9.50
N VAL A 316 -13.87 7.23 -10.02
CA VAL A 316 -13.12 7.00 -11.25
C VAL A 316 -14.02 6.29 -12.24
N ASN A 317 -14.12 6.86 -13.44
CA ASN A 317 -14.75 6.22 -14.58
C ASN A 317 -13.67 5.66 -15.51
N THR A 318 -13.90 4.44 -15.99
CA THR A 318 -13.03 3.81 -16.97
C THR A 318 -13.86 3.48 -18.20
N TYR A 319 -13.38 3.91 -19.37
CA TYR A 319 -14.00 3.62 -20.68
C TYR A 319 -13.05 2.75 -21.48
N ARG A 320 -13.54 1.64 -22.02
CA ARG A 320 -12.76 0.75 -22.90
C ARG A 320 -13.48 0.52 -24.19
N PHE A 321 -12.76 0.64 -25.28
CA PHE A 321 -13.22 0.37 -26.64
C PHE A 321 -12.38 -0.77 -27.21
N GLY A 322 -13.02 -1.77 -27.78
CA GLY A 322 -12.37 -2.90 -28.42
C GLY A 322 -12.95 -3.16 -29.81
N ALA A 323 -12.10 -3.50 -30.75
CA ALA A 323 -12.50 -3.93 -32.08
C ALA A 323 -11.67 -5.12 -32.55
N GLU A 324 -12.29 -6.06 -33.23
CA GLU A 324 -11.64 -7.16 -33.95
C GLU A 324 -12.22 -7.23 -35.36
N ILE A 325 -11.35 -7.34 -36.33
CA ILE A 325 -11.70 -7.55 -37.75
C ILE A 325 -11.13 -8.88 -38.18
N LEU A 326 -11.97 -9.72 -38.71
CA LEU A 326 -11.61 -11.02 -39.27
C LEU A 326 -11.49 -10.91 -40.80
N ALA A 327 -10.33 -11.24 -41.31
CA ALA A 327 -10.06 -11.26 -42.75
C ALA A 327 -9.46 -12.63 -43.14
N ASP A 328 -10.35 -13.57 -43.48
CA ASP A 328 -10.01 -14.95 -43.82
C ASP A 328 -9.25 -15.66 -42.66
N ARG A 329 -7.93 -15.80 -42.74
CA ARG A 329 -7.07 -16.40 -41.71
C ARG A 329 -6.41 -15.39 -40.77
N LEU A 330 -6.62 -14.11 -41.00
CA LEU A 330 -6.03 -13.03 -40.26
C LEU A 330 -7.09 -12.44 -39.32
N SER A 331 -6.68 -12.20 -38.06
CA SER A 331 -7.46 -11.43 -37.08
C SER A 331 -6.66 -10.22 -36.68
N LEU A 332 -7.21 -9.02 -36.87
CA LEU A 332 -6.64 -7.75 -36.42
C LEU A 332 -7.46 -7.25 -35.24
N ARG A 333 -6.77 -6.93 -34.14
CA ARG A 333 -7.39 -6.45 -32.92
C ARG A 333 -6.84 -5.10 -32.51
N GLY A 334 -7.72 -4.23 -32.02
CA GLY A 334 -7.32 -2.95 -31.46
C GLY A 334 -8.16 -2.64 -30.23
N GLY A 335 -7.53 -1.99 -29.26
CA GLY A 335 -8.20 -1.55 -28.04
C GLY A 335 -7.70 -0.19 -27.59
N TYR A 336 -8.60 0.58 -26.99
CA TYR A 336 -8.31 1.87 -26.37
C TYR A 336 -9.00 1.98 -25.02
N MET A 337 -8.30 2.52 -24.02
CA MET A 337 -8.78 2.72 -22.67
C MET A 337 -8.51 4.14 -22.21
N ILE A 338 -9.49 4.73 -21.55
CA ILE A 338 -9.37 6.00 -20.81
C ILE A 338 -9.81 5.72 -19.38
N GLU A 339 -9.03 6.16 -18.41
CA GLU A 339 -9.35 6.07 -16.99
C GLU A 339 -9.10 7.42 -16.31
N ASP A 340 -10.10 7.92 -15.58
CA ASP A 340 -10.01 9.18 -14.85
C ASP A 340 -8.98 9.09 -13.71
N SER A 341 -8.41 10.25 -13.32
CA SER A 341 -7.59 10.34 -12.10
C SER A 341 -8.44 10.09 -10.85
N PRO A 342 -7.94 9.30 -9.87
CA PRO A 342 -8.63 9.09 -8.60
C PRO A 342 -8.53 10.28 -7.65
N TYR A 343 -7.67 11.26 -7.92
CA TYR A 343 -7.41 12.39 -7.04
C TYR A 343 -8.30 13.58 -7.34
N ASN A 344 -8.70 14.28 -6.27
CA ASN A 344 -9.39 15.54 -6.36
C ASN A 344 -8.39 16.66 -6.67
N SER A 345 -8.53 17.32 -7.80
CA SER A 345 -7.64 18.43 -8.23
C SER A 345 -7.62 19.62 -7.27
N SER A 346 -8.63 19.79 -6.42
CA SER A 346 -8.71 20.87 -5.42
C SER A 346 -7.96 20.57 -4.11
N SER A 347 -7.52 19.32 -3.90
CA SER A 347 -6.87 18.87 -2.65
C SER A 347 -5.38 18.61 -2.82
N VAL A 348 -4.86 18.79 -4.02
CA VAL A 348 -3.46 18.57 -4.37
C VAL A 348 -2.73 19.91 -4.29
N SER A 349 -1.63 19.99 -3.54
CA SER A 349 -0.84 21.22 -3.36
C SER A 349 -0.25 21.72 -4.68
N GLU A 350 0.20 23.00 -4.72
CA GLU A 350 0.71 23.69 -5.92
C GLU A 350 1.83 22.95 -6.70
N PHE A 351 2.40 21.86 -6.14
CA PHE A 351 3.41 21.04 -6.80
C PHE A 351 2.85 19.89 -7.65
N ASP A 352 1.55 19.60 -7.56
CA ASP A 352 0.94 18.39 -8.12
C ASP A 352 -0.14 18.73 -9.16
N ASN A 353 0.21 19.42 -10.24
CA ASN A 353 -0.56 19.37 -11.49
C ASN A 353 -0.37 18.01 -12.20
N ILE A 354 -0.41 16.91 -11.44
CA ILE A 354 -0.31 15.58 -12.01
C ILE A 354 -1.72 15.17 -12.43
N ASP A 355 -1.97 15.23 -13.74
CA ASP A 355 -3.11 14.54 -14.33
C ASP A 355 -2.77 13.04 -14.37
N ASP A 356 -3.14 12.32 -13.30
CA ASP A 356 -2.96 10.86 -13.19
C ASP A 356 -4.00 10.08 -14.01
N SER A 357 -4.64 10.70 -14.98
CA SER A 357 -5.48 9.99 -15.95
C SER A 357 -4.63 9.03 -16.78
N VAL A 358 -5.17 7.84 -17.01
CA VAL A 358 -4.47 6.79 -17.77
C VAL A 358 -5.11 6.61 -19.12
N ASN A 359 -4.30 6.73 -20.17
CA ASN A 359 -4.67 6.38 -21.53
C ASN A 359 -3.86 5.15 -21.99
N GLY A 360 -4.56 4.12 -22.44
CA GLY A 360 -3.95 2.88 -22.88
C GLY A 360 -4.42 2.49 -24.29
N PHE A 361 -3.53 1.90 -25.06
CA PHE A 361 -3.88 1.29 -26.34
C PHE A 361 -3.24 -0.10 -26.47
N SER A 362 -3.89 -0.96 -27.25
CA SER A 362 -3.40 -2.30 -27.58
C SER A 362 -3.65 -2.61 -29.04
N LEU A 363 -2.72 -3.35 -29.64
CA LEU A 363 -2.82 -3.86 -31.01
C LEU A 363 -2.43 -5.35 -31.00
N GLY A 364 -3.11 -6.17 -31.81
CA GLY A 364 -2.86 -7.60 -31.90
C GLY A 364 -3.34 -8.21 -33.21
#